data_101fa1ee748c5718733a1763f02dd7a9
#
_entry.id   101fa1ee748c5718733a1763f02dd7a9
#
_cell.length_a   1.000
_cell.length_b   1.000
_cell.length_c   1.000
_cell.angle_alpha   90.00
_cell.angle_beta   90.00
_cell.angle_gamma   90.00
#
_symmetry.space_group_name_H-M   'P 1'
#
loop_
_entity.id
_entity.type
_entity.pdbx_description
1 polymer ?
#
loop_
_entity_poly.entity_id
_entity_poly.type
_entity_poly.pdbx_seq_one_letter_code
_entity_poly.pdbx_strand_id
1 'polypeptide(L)'
;IQVGQISNNTWGVSSRGMDGRFTNKLLVLIDGRSLYTPTFSGVYWDVQDTVLADIERIEVIRGPGAALWGANAVNGVINIITKSSAATQGGLIEASAGSNDRGTGSVRYGGKVGDIGHWRIYAKGFDRNGSIVESTGARGDDKWQQQRVGFRTDLTPSARDAVTVQGDYYDGRSGESAFLNSLSAPYNILTGTT
;
A
#
# COMPACT_ATOMS: atom_id res chain seq x y z
N ILE A 1 8.22 5.57 -14.01
CA ILE A 1 8.31 4.85 -12.73
C ILE A 1 8.80 3.44 -13.03
N GLN A 2 9.76 2.99 -12.24
CA GLN A 2 10.25 1.62 -12.22
C GLN A 2 9.71 0.95 -10.94
N VAL A 3 9.24 -0.26 -11.07
CA VAL A 3 8.78 -1.08 -9.96
C VAL A 3 9.55 -2.40 -10.03
N GLY A 4 10.38 -2.64 -9.03
CA GLY A 4 11.14 -3.87 -8.89
C GLY A 4 10.63 -4.66 -7.69
N GLN A 5 10.34 -5.93 -7.87
CA GLN A 5 10.04 -6.83 -6.76
C GLN A 5 11.36 -7.41 -6.22
N ILE A 6 11.61 -7.23 -4.94
CA ILE A 6 12.81 -7.69 -4.25
C ILE A 6 12.54 -9.03 -3.57
N SER A 7 11.41 -9.14 -2.92
CA SER A 7 10.89 -10.38 -2.33
C SER A 7 9.36 -10.41 -2.48
N ASN A 8 8.70 -11.44 -1.99
CA ASN A 8 7.25 -11.55 -2.14
C ASN A 8 6.46 -10.41 -1.46
N ASN A 9 7.04 -9.79 -0.46
CA ASN A 9 6.43 -8.69 0.32
C ASN A 9 7.21 -7.37 0.20
N THR A 10 8.27 -7.28 -0.59
CA THR A 10 9.11 -6.09 -0.67
C THR A 10 9.26 -5.61 -2.10
N TRP A 11 8.96 -4.34 -2.32
CA TRP A 11 9.08 -3.68 -3.63
C TRP A 11 9.95 -2.42 -3.52
N GLY A 12 10.78 -2.22 -4.53
CA GLY A 12 11.41 -0.93 -4.79
C GLY A 12 10.59 -0.18 -5.84
N VAL A 13 10.13 1.02 -5.50
CA VAL A 13 9.42 1.89 -6.44
C VAL A 13 10.21 3.16 -6.61
N SER A 14 10.68 3.40 -7.81
CA SER A 14 11.61 4.49 -8.09
C SER A 14 11.30 5.25 -9.38
N SER A 15 11.97 6.36 -9.54
CA SER A 15 12.02 7.13 -10.77
C SER A 15 13.47 7.50 -11.07
N ARG A 16 13.90 7.32 -12.32
CA ARG A 16 15.24 7.69 -12.81
C ARG A 16 16.39 6.88 -12.20
N GLY A 17 16.22 5.56 -12.01
CA GLY A 17 17.32 4.64 -11.74
C GLY A 17 17.89 4.66 -10.32
N MET A 18 17.13 5.17 -9.37
CA MET A 18 17.50 5.07 -7.94
C MET A 18 16.69 3.94 -7.29
N ASP A 19 16.93 2.72 -7.74
CA ASP A 19 16.17 1.54 -7.33
C ASP A 19 16.66 0.99 -5.99
N GLY A 20 15.72 0.55 -5.16
CA GLY A 20 16.02 -0.09 -3.89
C GLY A 20 14.82 -0.08 -2.93
N ARG A 21 14.93 -0.89 -1.89
CA ARG A 21 13.92 -1.00 -0.83
C ARG A 21 13.65 0.34 -0.12
N PHE A 22 14.68 1.15 0.04
CA PHE A 22 14.65 2.41 0.80
C PHE A 22 14.69 3.65 -0.10
N THR A 23 13.98 3.61 -1.21
CA THR A 23 13.86 4.75 -2.13
C THR A 23 13.10 5.89 -1.46
N ASN A 24 13.72 7.08 -1.42
CA ASN A 24 13.23 8.21 -0.63
C ASN A 24 13.11 9.54 -1.38
N LYS A 25 13.07 9.52 -2.72
CA LYS A 25 13.03 10.75 -3.55
C LYS A 25 11.78 10.86 -4.42
N LEU A 26 10.81 10.00 -4.15
CA LEU A 26 9.53 9.92 -4.86
C LEU A 26 8.41 10.12 -3.86
N LEU A 27 7.75 11.27 -3.89
CA LEU A 27 6.62 11.54 -3.03
C LEU A 27 5.44 10.65 -3.42
N VAL A 28 4.85 9.97 -2.46
CA VAL A 28 3.65 9.16 -2.67
C VAL A 28 2.53 9.66 -1.77
N LEU A 29 1.38 9.89 -2.38
CA LEU A 29 0.19 10.39 -1.71
C LEU A 29 -1.00 9.44 -1.96
N ILE A 30 -1.89 9.34 -0.99
CA ILE A 30 -3.22 8.77 -1.15
C ILE A 30 -4.25 9.78 -0.61
N ASP A 31 -5.14 10.25 -1.46
CA ASP A 31 -6.13 11.28 -1.15
C ASP A 31 -5.51 12.52 -0.45
N GLY A 32 -4.32 12.93 -0.88
CA GLY A 32 -3.58 14.06 -0.31
C GLY A 32 -2.75 13.73 0.94
N ARG A 33 -2.92 12.56 1.54
CA ARG A 33 -2.11 12.10 2.68
C ARG A 33 -0.79 11.53 2.19
N SER A 34 0.33 12.06 2.69
CA SER A 34 1.64 11.48 2.42
C SER A 34 1.80 10.11 3.07
N LEU A 35 2.31 9.14 2.30
CA LEU A 35 2.62 7.79 2.77
C LEU A 35 4.05 7.65 3.30
N TYR A 36 4.78 8.75 3.36
CA TYR A 36 6.13 8.76 3.89
C TYR A 36 6.20 8.38 5.36
N THR A 37 7.11 7.49 5.68
CA THR A 37 7.45 7.16 7.05
C THR A 37 8.69 7.95 7.51
N PRO A 38 8.71 8.47 8.74
CA PRO A 38 9.91 9.13 9.29
C PRO A 38 11.07 8.17 9.56
N THR A 39 10.82 6.86 9.58
CA THR A 39 11.82 5.84 9.92
C THR A 39 13.01 5.83 8.95
N PHE A 40 12.73 5.94 7.63
CA PHE A 40 13.78 5.99 6.60
C PHE A 40 13.49 7.01 5.49
N SER A 41 12.50 7.88 5.69
CA SER A 41 12.05 8.89 4.72
C SER A 41 11.61 8.29 3.38
N GLY A 42 10.88 7.20 3.42
CA GLY A 42 10.36 6.48 2.25
C GLY A 42 8.98 5.88 2.53
N VAL A 43 8.56 4.94 1.70
CA VAL A 43 7.24 4.29 1.78
C VAL A 43 7.41 2.80 2.06
N TYR A 44 6.78 2.31 3.10
CA TYR A 44 6.58 0.88 3.31
C TYR A 44 5.44 0.40 2.40
N TRP A 45 5.81 -0.15 1.24
CA TRP A 45 4.84 -0.59 0.24
C TRP A 45 4.07 -1.84 0.66
N ASP A 46 4.65 -2.66 1.48
CA ASP A 46 4.06 -3.87 2.06
C ASP A 46 2.82 -3.58 2.92
N VAL A 47 2.76 -2.41 3.54
CA VAL A 47 1.60 -2.00 4.35
C VAL A 47 0.62 -1.10 3.61
N GLN A 48 0.91 -0.71 2.37
CA GLN A 48 -0.01 0.09 1.56
C GLN A 48 -0.92 -0.83 0.75
N ASP A 49 -2.18 -0.88 1.15
CA ASP A 49 -3.21 -1.65 0.47
C ASP A 49 -4.55 -0.93 0.55
N THR A 50 -5.41 -1.15 -0.44
CA THR A 50 -6.79 -0.65 -0.46
C THR A 50 -7.64 -1.57 -1.33
N VAL A 51 -8.95 -1.37 -1.34
CA VAL A 51 -9.84 -2.02 -2.30
C VAL A 51 -9.57 -1.43 -3.68
N LEU A 52 -9.05 -2.23 -4.62
CA LEU A 52 -8.63 -1.75 -5.94
C LEU A 52 -9.78 -1.12 -6.74
N ALA A 53 -10.99 -1.67 -6.59
CA ALA A 53 -12.20 -1.13 -7.20
C ALA A 53 -12.54 0.30 -6.72
N ASP A 54 -11.99 0.72 -5.58
CA ASP A 54 -12.19 2.06 -5.02
C ASP A 54 -11.15 3.07 -5.48
N ILE A 55 -10.12 2.67 -6.21
CA ILE A 55 -9.20 3.61 -6.85
C ILE A 55 -9.91 4.25 -8.04
N GLU A 56 -9.93 5.59 -8.06
CA GLU A 56 -10.43 6.34 -9.20
C GLU A 56 -9.36 6.48 -10.27
N ARG A 57 -8.15 6.92 -9.86
CA ARG A 57 -7.00 7.08 -10.75
C ARG A 57 -5.69 7.15 -9.97
N ILE A 58 -4.61 6.91 -10.67
CA ILE A 58 -3.24 7.09 -10.18
C ILE A 58 -2.56 8.10 -11.11
N GLU A 59 -2.16 9.22 -10.54
CA GLU A 59 -1.44 10.26 -11.26
C GLU A 59 0.05 10.10 -11.02
N VAL A 60 0.83 10.10 -12.10
CA VAL A 60 2.29 9.99 -12.05
C VAL A 60 2.91 11.23 -12.65
N ILE A 61 3.49 12.06 -11.81
CA ILE A 61 4.20 13.28 -12.19
C ILE A 61 5.68 12.96 -12.22
N ARG A 62 6.31 13.15 -13.37
CA ARG A 62 7.74 12.86 -13.59
C ARG A 62 8.54 14.14 -13.49
N GLY A 63 9.60 14.12 -12.72
CA GLY A 63 10.51 15.25 -12.56
C GLY A 63 10.34 15.98 -11.23
N PRO A 64 11.12 17.04 -11.00
CA PRO A 64 11.08 17.78 -9.76
C PRO A 64 9.74 18.49 -9.59
N GLY A 65 9.04 18.15 -8.53
CA GLY A 65 7.74 18.69 -8.18
C GLY A 65 7.71 19.45 -6.85
N ALA A 66 8.86 19.65 -6.23
CA ALA A 66 8.96 20.18 -4.88
C ALA A 66 8.30 21.55 -4.69
N ALA A 67 8.27 22.39 -5.73
CA ALA A 67 7.64 23.71 -5.67
C ALA A 67 6.11 23.65 -5.51
N LEU A 68 5.46 22.58 -6.01
CA LEU A 68 4.01 22.40 -5.94
C LEU A 68 3.60 21.39 -4.86
N TRP A 69 4.41 20.35 -4.65
CA TRP A 69 4.07 19.19 -3.85
C TRP A 69 4.85 19.09 -2.53
N GLY A 70 5.83 20.00 -2.33
CA GLY A 70 6.64 20.04 -1.11
C GLY A 70 7.84 19.11 -1.12
N ALA A 71 8.42 18.92 0.05
CA ALA A 71 9.59 18.07 0.27
C ALA A 71 9.34 16.63 -0.23
N ASN A 72 10.43 15.95 -0.61
CA ASN A 72 10.42 14.56 -1.12
C ASN A 72 9.93 14.38 -2.57
N ALA A 73 9.33 15.39 -3.21
CA ALA A 73 8.97 15.37 -4.63
C ALA A 73 10.18 15.70 -5.53
N VAL A 74 11.31 15.05 -5.31
CA VAL A 74 12.58 15.34 -6.03
C VAL A 74 12.57 14.70 -7.41
N ASN A 75 12.24 13.42 -7.50
CA ASN A 75 12.26 12.67 -8.76
C ASN A 75 10.86 12.49 -9.38
N GLY A 76 9.83 12.84 -8.63
CA GLY A 76 8.43 12.75 -9.08
C GLY A 76 7.45 12.60 -7.93
N VAL A 77 6.19 12.46 -8.31
CA VAL A 77 5.07 12.25 -7.39
C VAL A 77 4.20 11.11 -7.91
N ILE A 78 3.76 10.24 -7.04
CA ILE A 78 2.66 9.31 -7.26
C ILE A 78 1.50 9.79 -6.38
N ASN A 79 0.38 10.15 -7.00
CA ASN A 79 -0.81 10.58 -6.29
C ASN A 79 -1.96 9.59 -6.59
N ILE A 80 -2.32 8.81 -5.59
CA ILE A 80 -3.41 7.84 -5.67
C ILE A 80 -4.67 8.54 -5.18
N ILE A 81 -5.69 8.54 -6.01
CA ILE A 81 -6.98 9.19 -5.72
C ILE A 81 -8.05 8.10 -5.67
N THR A 82 -8.74 8.04 -4.54
CA THR A 82 -9.84 7.09 -4.37
C THR A 82 -11.18 7.74 -4.75
N LYS A 83 -12.12 6.92 -5.19
CA LYS A 83 -13.48 7.33 -5.50
C LYS A 83 -14.14 7.96 -4.28
N SER A 84 -15.01 8.93 -4.49
CA SER A 84 -15.84 9.47 -3.43
C SER A 84 -16.77 8.39 -2.86
N SER A 85 -17.25 8.60 -1.64
CA SER A 85 -18.26 7.70 -1.05
C SER A 85 -19.56 7.69 -1.83
N ALA A 86 -19.91 8.79 -2.51
CA ALA A 86 -21.08 8.86 -3.40
C ALA A 86 -20.96 7.91 -4.61
N ALA A 87 -19.75 7.74 -5.14
CA ALA A 87 -19.48 6.85 -6.27
C ALA A 87 -19.35 5.35 -5.90
N THR A 88 -19.41 5.04 -4.60
CA THR A 88 -19.18 3.69 -4.07
C THR A 88 -20.34 3.18 -3.21
N GLN A 89 -21.55 3.52 -3.62
CA GLN A 89 -22.77 3.11 -2.93
C GLN A 89 -23.11 1.65 -3.18
N GLY A 90 -23.85 1.06 -2.25
CA GLY A 90 -24.22 -0.37 -2.30
C GLY A 90 -23.09 -1.29 -1.87
N GLY A 91 -23.27 -2.58 -2.13
CA GLY A 91 -22.33 -3.64 -1.73
C GLY A 91 -21.34 -4.01 -2.83
N LEU A 92 -20.11 -4.34 -2.43
CA LEU A 92 -19.10 -4.99 -3.26
C LEU A 92 -18.50 -6.15 -2.46
N ILE A 93 -18.34 -7.30 -3.12
CA ILE A 93 -17.60 -8.45 -2.58
C ILE A 93 -16.65 -8.91 -3.66
N GLU A 94 -15.39 -9.07 -3.31
CA GLU A 94 -14.36 -9.60 -4.18
C GLU A 94 -13.64 -10.74 -3.44
N ALA A 95 -13.33 -11.81 -4.15
CA ALA A 95 -12.53 -12.90 -3.62
C ALA A 95 -11.67 -13.51 -4.74
N SER A 96 -10.45 -13.89 -4.39
CA SER A 96 -9.55 -14.61 -5.29
C SER A 96 -8.70 -15.60 -4.50
N ALA A 97 -8.23 -16.64 -5.19
CA ALA A 97 -7.30 -17.61 -4.64
C ALA A 97 -6.39 -18.15 -5.74
N GLY A 98 -5.19 -18.57 -5.37
CA GLY A 98 -4.20 -19.11 -6.29
C GLY A 98 -3.08 -19.85 -5.57
N SER A 99 -2.10 -20.30 -6.30
CA SER A 99 -0.98 -21.08 -5.76
C SER A 99 -0.02 -20.28 -4.88
N ASN A 100 0.19 -19.02 -5.21
CA ASN A 100 1.01 -18.09 -4.44
C ASN A 100 0.14 -17.21 -3.54
N ASP A 101 -0.92 -16.65 -4.08
CA ASP A 101 -1.93 -15.87 -3.41
C ASP A 101 -3.00 -16.84 -2.86
N ARG A 102 -2.79 -17.38 -1.65
CA ARG A 102 -3.64 -18.42 -1.05
C ARG A 102 -5.09 -17.97 -0.93
N GLY A 103 -5.29 -16.70 -0.69
CA GLY A 103 -6.59 -16.09 -0.63
C GLY A 103 -6.51 -14.60 -0.44
N THR A 104 -7.34 -13.89 -1.20
CA THR A 104 -7.59 -12.47 -1.02
C THR A 104 -9.10 -12.27 -1.00
N GLY A 105 -9.60 -11.48 -0.07
CA GLY A 105 -11.01 -11.14 0.01
C GLY A 105 -11.21 -9.69 0.40
N SER A 106 -12.22 -9.05 -0.18
CA SER A 106 -12.66 -7.73 0.23
C SER A 106 -14.18 -7.63 0.23
N VAL A 107 -14.68 -6.86 1.18
CA VAL A 107 -16.09 -6.46 1.24
C VAL A 107 -16.16 -4.96 1.45
N ARG A 108 -17.10 -4.33 0.81
CA ARG A 108 -17.38 -2.90 0.97
C ARG A 108 -18.88 -2.68 0.96
N TYR A 109 -19.33 -1.73 1.77
CA TYR A 109 -20.69 -1.24 1.73
C TYR A 109 -20.73 0.27 1.87
N GLY A 110 -21.55 0.93 1.06
CA GLY A 110 -21.77 2.38 1.09
C GLY A 110 -23.24 2.74 1.19
N GLY A 111 -23.52 3.83 1.90
CA GLY A 111 -24.85 4.36 2.12
C GLY A 111 -24.89 5.88 2.17
N LYS A 112 -26.09 6.45 2.30
CA LYS A 112 -26.31 7.88 2.42
C LYS A 112 -26.31 8.33 3.89
N VAL A 113 -25.93 9.58 4.13
CA VAL A 113 -26.11 10.31 5.39
C VAL A 113 -27.15 11.39 5.17
N GLY A 114 -28.44 11.01 5.28
CA GLY A 114 -29.52 11.92 4.94
C GLY A 114 -29.35 12.53 3.55
N ASP A 115 -29.60 13.85 3.45
CA ASP A 115 -29.43 14.63 2.22
C ASP A 115 -28.06 15.34 2.15
N ILE A 116 -27.24 15.18 3.19
CA ILE A 116 -25.99 15.95 3.33
C ILE A 116 -24.75 15.18 2.88
N GLY A 117 -24.85 13.89 2.54
CA GLY A 117 -23.67 13.18 2.09
C GLY A 117 -23.79 11.67 1.99
N HIS A 118 -22.61 11.04 1.90
CA HIS A 118 -22.48 9.61 1.70
C HIS A 118 -21.34 9.06 2.58
N TRP A 119 -21.39 7.75 2.83
CA TRP A 119 -20.35 7.04 3.54
C TRP A 119 -20.08 5.70 2.88
N ARG A 120 -18.92 5.16 3.14
CA ARG A 120 -18.55 3.76 2.87
C ARG A 120 -17.67 3.21 3.99
N ILE A 121 -17.79 1.93 4.20
CA ILE A 121 -16.87 1.12 5.01
C ILE A 121 -16.37 -0.05 4.18
N TYR A 122 -15.18 -0.53 4.48
CA TYR A 122 -14.63 -1.71 3.85
C TYR A 122 -13.81 -2.55 4.82
N ALA A 123 -13.72 -3.83 4.51
CA ALA A 123 -12.74 -4.74 5.08
C ALA A 123 -12.07 -5.51 3.95
N LYS A 124 -10.77 -5.75 4.07
CA LYS A 124 -9.96 -6.50 3.12
C LYS A 124 -8.94 -7.34 3.86
N GLY A 125 -8.68 -8.53 3.36
CA GLY A 125 -7.63 -9.39 3.89
C GLY A 125 -7.01 -10.25 2.81
N PHE A 126 -5.75 -10.64 3.01
CA PHE A 126 -5.06 -11.58 2.15
C PHE A 126 -4.05 -12.42 2.94
N ASP A 127 -3.76 -13.60 2.38
CA ASP A 127 -2.71 -14.51 2.84
C ASP A 127 -1.92 -14.99 1.62
N ARG A 128 -0.61 -14.71 1.60
CA ARG A 128 0.32 -15.06 0.52
C ARG A 128 1.42 -15.98 1.01
N ASN A 129 1.68 -17.02 0.24
CA ASN A 129 2.80 -17.92 0.48
C ASN A 129 4.13 -17.21 0.27
N GLY A 130 5.20 -17.75 0.86
CA GLY A 130 6.55 -17.35 0.51
C GLY A 130 6.89 -17.68 -0.95
N SER A 131 7.79 -16.90 -1.53
CA SER A 131 8.34 -17.14 -2.87
C SER A 131 9.02 -18.50 -2.95
N ILE A 132 9.21 -19.00 -4.18
CA ILE A 132 9.98 -20.24 -4.39
C ILE A 132 11.44 -19.88 -4.57
N VAL A 133 12.29 -20.43 -3.72
CA VAL A 133 13.74 -20.30 -3.83
C VAL A 133 14.21 -21.21 -4.96
N GLU A 134 14.69 -20.63 -6.07
CA GLU A 134 15.02 -21.35 -7.29
C GLU A 134 16.05 -22.47 -7.07
N SER A 135 17.04 -22.22 -6.23
CA SER A 135 18.12 -23.18 -5.96
C SER A 135 17.71 -24.43 -5.19
N THR A 136 16.63 -24.35 -4.42
CA THR A 136 16.18 -25.46 -3.53
C THR A 136 14.80 -25.97 -3.86
N GLY A 137 13.99 -25.21 -4.58
CA GLY A 137 12.56 -25.46 -4.79
C GLY A 137 11.70 -25.28 -3.53
N ALA A 138 12.32 -24.88 -2.42
CA ALA A 138 11.60 -24.67 -1.16
C ALA A 138 10.90 -23.30 -1.11
N ARG A 139 9.96 -23.16 -0.19
CA ARG A 139 9.33 -21.87 0.10
C ARG A 139 10.30 -21.00 0.91
N GLY A 140 10.42 -19.73 0.51
CA GLY A 140 11.15 -18.72 1.26
C GLY A 140 10.37 -18.24 2.50
N ASP A 141 11.07 -17.50 3.37
CA ASP A 141 10.52 -16.96 4.62
C ASP A 141 9.81 -15.62 4.42
N ASP A 142 9.50 -15.26 3.19
CA ASP A 142 8.85 -14.00 2.79
C ASP A 142 7.33 -14.12 2.66
N LYS A 143 6.70 -14.95 3.52
CA LYS A 143 5.25 -15.00 3.67
C LYS A 143 4.70 -13.65 4.03
N TRP A 144 3.46 -13.38 3.60
CA TRP A 144 2.85 -12.11 3.85
C TRP A 144 1.34 -12.22 3.99
N GLN A 145 0.82 -11.73 5.10
CA GLN A 145 -0.60 -11.65 5.38
C GLN A 145 -0.96 -10.28 5.94
N GLN A 146 -2.13 -9.78 5.62
CA GLN A 146 -2.62 -8.51 6.16
C GLN A 146 -4.15 -8.53 6.23
N GLN A 147 -4.67 -7.84 7.23
CA GLN A 147 -6.09 -7.48 7.34
C GLN A 147 -6.20 -5.97 7.49
N ARG A 148 -7.18 -5.39 6.84
CA ARG A 148 -7.42 -3.94 6.85
C ARG A 148 -8.90 -3.67 6.93
N VAL A 149 -9.27 -2.66 7.72
CA VAL A 149 -10.60 -2.08 7.76
C VAL A 149 -10.49 -0.58 7.59
N GLY A 150 -11.43 0.04 6.91
CA GLY A 150 -11.41 1.48 6.73
C GLY A 150 -12.77 2.04 6.39
N PHE A 151 -12.83 3.36 6.41
CA PHE A 151 -14.05 4.12 6.10
C PHE A 151 -13.71 5.42 5.38
N ARG A 152 -14.70 5.94 4.68
CA ARG A 152 -14.72 7.30 4.13
C ARG A 152 -16.12 7.85 4.19
N THR A 153 -16.23 9.11 4.60
CA THR A 153 -17.47 9.87 4.60
C THR A 153 -17.23 11.22 3.92
N ASP A 154 -18.02 11.53 2.92
CA ASP A 154 -18.00 12.80 2.20
C ASP A 154 -19.33 13.51 2.48
N LEU A 155 -19.27 14.69 3.08
CA LEU A 155 -20.41 15.49 3.51
C LEU A 155 -20.38 16.86 2.83
N THR A 156 -21.55 17.36 2.49
CA THR A 156 -21.80 18.73 1.99
C THR A 156 -22.89 19.36 2.84
N PRO A 157 -22.57 19.74 4.10
CA PRO A 157 -23.58 20.25 5.04
C PRO A 157 -24.18 21.60 4.62
N SER A 158 -23.49 22.33 3.74
CA SER A 158 -24.00 23.55 3.11
C SER A 158 -23.51 23.67 1.68
N ALA A 159 -24.06 24.63 0.92
CA ALA A 159 -23.61 24.91 -0.46
C ALA A 159 -22.15 25.42 -0.54
N ARG A 160 -21.53 25.77 0.59
CA ARG A 160 -20.16 26.32 0.66
C ARG A 160 -19.17 25.40 1.34
N ASP A 161 -19.65 24.35 2.02
CA ASP A 161 -18.82 23.50 2.85
C ASP A 161 -18.82 22.06 2.32
N ALA A 162 -17.62 21.51 2.17
CA ALA A 162 -17.41 20.10 1.89
C ALA A 162 -16.43 19.53 2.93
N VAL A 163 -16.81 18.42 3.55
CA VAL A 163 -16.00 17.75 4.58
C VAL A 163 -15.81 16.30 4.19
N THR A 164 -14.57 15.88 4.10
CA THR A 164 -14.21 14.47 3.95
C THR A 164 -13.54 13.97 5.22
N VAL A 165 -14.04 12.89 5.79
CA VAL A 165 -13.44 12.18 6.91
C VAL A 165 -13.14 10.75 6.47
N GLN A 166 -11.89 10.33 6.58
CA GLN A 166 -11.48 8.98 6.23
C GLN A 166 -10.41 8.46 7.16
N GLY A 167 -10.35 7.16 7.30
CA GLY A 167 -9.34 6.50 8.09
C GLY A 167 -9.33 5.01 7.83
N ASP A 168 -8.21 4.39 8.20
CA ASP A 168 -8.01 2.96 8.09
C ASP A 168 -7.15 2.43 9.23
N TYR A 169 -7.37 1.19 9.56
CA TYR A 169 -6.55 0.40 10.48
C TYR A 169 -6.15 -0.89 9.79
N TYR A 170 -4.92 -1.31 9.98
CA TYR A 170 -4.43 -2.60 9.49
C TYR A 170 -3.63 -3.34 10.55
N ASP A 171 -3.67 -4.66 10.46
CA ASP A 171 -2.77 -5.59 11.14
C ASP A 171 -2.17 -6.52 10.10
N GLY A 172 -0.85 -6.72 10.15
CA GLY A 172 -0.15 -7.50 9.15
C GLY A 172 1.08 -8.20 9.72
N ARG A 173 1.42 -9.31 9.09
CA ARG A 173 2.65 -10.05 9.36
C ARG A 173 3.36 -10.34 8.05
N SER A 174 4.63 -10.00 7.99
CA SER A 174 5.50 -10.29 6.87
C SER A 174 6.77 -10.96 7.36
N GLY A 175 7.13 -12.07 6.73
CA GLY A 175 8.41 -12.72 6.97
C GLY A 175 9.52 -12.04 6.17
N GLU A 176 10.73 -12.13 6.63
CA GLU A 176 11.91 -11.64 5.94
C GLU A 176 13.09 -12.56 6.22
N SER A 177 13.89 -12.85 5.20
CA SER A 177 15.20 -13.48 5.34
C SER A 177 16.28 -12.42 5.19
N ALA A 178 17.15 -12.32 6.17
CA ALA A 178 18.25 -11.37 6.15
C ALA A 178 19.58 -12.06 6.45
N PHE A 179 20.65 -11.54 5.85
CA PHE A 179 22.00 -11.92 6.24
C PHE A 179 22.44 -11.10 7.44
N LEU A 180 22.70 -11.75 8.54
CA LEU A 180 23.32 -11.14 9.71
C LEU A 180 24.82 -11.35 9.66
N ASN A 181 25.56 -10.27 9.87
CA ASN A 181 27.01 -10.33 9.98
C ASN A 181 27.39 -11.04 11.28
N SER A 182 28.30 -12.01 11.18
CA SER A 182 28.90 -12.70 12.32
C SER A 182 30.37 -12.32 12.43
N LEU A 183 30.89 -12.24 13.66
CA LEU A 183 32.31 -12.01 13.90
C LEU A 183 33.18 -13.27 13.73
N SER A 184 32.54 -14.43 13.58
CA SER A 184 33.20 -15.74 13.30
C SER A 184 32.71 -16.33 11.99
N ALA A 185 33.46 -17.22 11.39
CA ALA A 185 33.07 -17.91 10.17
C ALA A 185 31.87 -18.85 10.39
N PRO A 186 30.93 -18.96 9.42
CA PRO A 186 30.85 -18.16 8.22
C PRO A 186 30.39 -16.74 8.58
N TYR A 187 31.08 -15.71 8.18
CA TYR A 187 30.89 -14.32 8.60
C TYR A 187 29.50 -13.75 8.31
N ASN A 188 28.73 -14.42 7.48
CA ASN A 188 27.32 -14.09 7.22
C ASN A 188 26.44 -15.31 7.50
N ILE A 189 25.43 -15.12 8.31
CA ILE A 189 24.42 -16.14 8.64
C ILE A 189 23.09 -15.68 8.05
N LEU A 190 22.48 -16.52 7.21
CA LEU A 190 21.11 -16.30 6.75
C LEU A 190 20.16 -16.67 7.89
N THR A 191 19.29 -15.74 8.27
CA THR A 191 18.24 -15.99 9.24
C THR A 191 16.90 -15.58 8.65
N GLY A 192 15.88 -16.40 8.85
CA GLY A 192 14.50 -16.08 8.53
C GLY A 192 13.76 -15.65 9.80
N THR A 193 12.90 -14.65 9.68
CA THR A 193 11.98 -14.24 10.73
C THR A 193 10.54 -14.43 10.24
N THR A 194 9.71 -15.01 11.05
CA THR A 194 8.26 -15.17 10.81
C THR A 194 7.46 -14.20 11.67
#